data_61529e5d8731b49b769f62d0b9519051
#
_entry.id   61529e5d8731b49b769f62d0b9519051
#
_cell.length_a   1.000
_cell.length_b   1.000
_cell.length_c   1.000
_cell.angle_alpha   90.00
_cell.angle_beta   90.00
_cell.angle_gamma   90.00
#
_symmetry.space_group_name_H-M   'P 1'
#
loop_
_entity.id
_entity.type
_entity.pdbx_description
1 polymer ?
#
loop_
_entity_poly.entity_id
_entity_poly.type
_entity_poly.pdbx_seq_one_letter_code
_entity_poly.pdbx_strand_id
1 'polypeptide(L)'
;MSEIEFKKSRVLLMYITKVSGHRQATVAIQQSLKQLCPSIEAPMVNGFGFTYPLLEKVVNKAYMSVIKRTPKIWDYMYDNPKIVKNSQSIKNFLHKSSYEKIDKLFTRHKPNVIVCTQAFPCGMVAHYKREHNLGTIIVGVLTDFSPHSYWINEGVDYYVVPSVEAKERFIK
;
A
#
# COMPACT_ATOMS: atom_id res chain seq x y z
N MET A 1 7.24 3.34 35.88
CA MET A 1 6.99 3.37 34.41
C MET A 1 5.48 3.41 34.27
N SER A 2 4.94 4.57 33.90
CA SER A 2 3.49 4.72 33.67
C SER A 2 3.10 3.81 32.50
N GLU A 3 2.15 2.90 32.73
CA GLU A 3 1.44 2.19 31.68
C GLU A 3 0.86 3.26 30.76
N ILE A 4 1.47 3.41 29.57
CA ILE A 4 0.85 4.16 28.49
C ILE A 4 -0.41 3.35 28.15
N GLU A 5 -1.55 3.87 28.56
CA GLU A 5 -2.85 3.35 28.17
C GLU A 5 -2.91 3.41 26.63
N PHE A 6 -2.51 2.33 25.98
CA PHE A 6 -2.70 2.19 24.52
C PHE A 6 -4.21 2.14 24.28
N LYS A 7 -4.80 3.33 24.17
CA LYS A 7 -6.15 3.52 23.67
C LYS A 7 -6.31 2.56 22.48
N LYS A 8 -7.27 1.68 22.50
CA LYS A 8 -7.51 0.59 21.53
C LYS A 8 -7.18 1.03 20.08
N SER A 9 -5.92 0.89 19.69
CA SER A 9 -5.44 1.37 18.41
C SER A 9 -5.90 0.42 17.31
N ARG A 10 -6.44 0.97 16.24
CA ARG A 10 -6.92 0.21 15.07
C ARG A 10 -5.94 0.40 13.92
N VAL A 11 -5.30 -0.69 13.53
CA VAL A 11 -4.34 -0.74 12.43
C VAL A 11 -4.97 -1.47 11.27
N LEU A 12 -5.16 -0.80 10.13
CA LEU A 12 -5.63 -1.45 8.91
C LEU A 12 -4.43 -1.86 8.06
N LEU A 13 -4.34 -3.15 7.73
CA LEU A 13 -3.25 -3.68 6.92
C LEU A 13 -3.74 -3.88 5.48
N MET A 14 -3.06 -3.26 4.51
CA MET A 14 -3.46 -3.32 3.11
C MET A 14 -2.40 -3.97 2.24
N TYR A 15 -2.84 -4.92 1.42
CA TYR A 15 -2.03 -5.63 0.43
C TYR A 15 -2.78 -5.74 -0.90
N ILE A 16 -2.13 -6.29 -1.93
CA ILE A 16 -2.81 -6.70 -3.16
C ILE A 16 -2.55 -8.17 -3.43
N THR A 17 -3.49 -8.78 -4.16
CA THR A 17 -3.50 -10.19 -4.58
C THR A 17 -3.43 -11.20 -3.43
N LYS A 18 -4.23 -12.26 -3.55
CA LYS A 18 -4.34 -13.28 -2.50
C LYS A 18 -3.08 -14.14 -2.35
N VAL A 19 -2.34 -14.29 -3.44
CA VAL A 19 -1.11 -15.10 -3.49
C VAL A 19 0.04 -14.20 -3.92
N SER A 20 0.74 -13.59 -2.96
CA SER A 20 1.85 -12.68 -3.23
C SER A 20 2.77 -12.53 -2.02
N GLY A 21 4.02 -12.12 -2.26
CA GLY A 21 4.96 -11.72 -1.22
C GLY A 21 4.43 -10.57 -0.37
N HIS A 22 3.73 -9.61 -0.99
CA HIS A 22 3.08 -8.50 -0.28
C HIS A 22 2.10 -8.98 0.79
N ARG A 23 1.27 -10.00 0.47
CA ARG A 23 0.36 -10.58 1.47
C ARG A 23 1.12 -11.28 2.59
N GLN A 24 2.20 -12.01 2.28
CA GLN A 24 3.01 -12.68 3.32
C GLN A 24 3.65 -11.67 4.26
N ALA A 25 4.19 -10.57 3.73
CA ALA A 25 4.69 -9.47 4.56
C ALA A 25 3.58 -8.88 5.45
N THR A 26 2.38 -8.70 4.91
CA THR A 26 1.22 -8.23 5.71
C THR A 26 0.87 -9.19 6.83
N VAL A 27 0.89 -10.50 6.56
CA VAL A 27 0.65 -11.54 7.59
C VAL A 27 1.70 -11.48 8.68
N ALA A 28 2.99 -11.36 8.31
CA ALA A 28 4.08 -11.24 9.27
C ALA A 28 3.93 -10.00 10.17
N ILE A 29 3.59 -8.84 9.58
CA ILE A 29 3.31 -7.61 10.32
C ILE A 29 2.14 -7.83 11.28
N GLN A 30 1.03 -8.44 10.82
CA GLN A 30 -0.12 -8.71 11.69
C GLN A 30 0.24 -9.59 12.88
N GLN A 31 1.01 -10.65 12.64
CA GLN A 31 1.46 -11.57 13.69
C GLN A 31 2.36 -10.85 14.71
N SER A 32 3.33 -10.06 14.23
CA SER A 32 4.21 -9.28 15.10
C SER A 32 3.44 -8.25 15.94
N LEU A 33 2.48 -7.54 15.34
CA LEU A 33 1.63 -6.61 16.07
C LEU A 33 0.84 -7.31 17.18
N LYS A 34 0.25 -8.48 16.90
CA LYS A 34 -0.48 -9.26 17.89
C LYS A 34 0.40 -9.80 19.02
N GLN A 35 1.65 -10.15 18.73
CA GLN A 35 2.61 -10.59 19.75
C GLN A 35 3.04 -9.42 20.66
N LEU A 36 3.32 -8.25 20.07
CA LEU A 36 3.77 -7.07 20.82
C LEU A 36 2.64 -6.39 21.58
N CYS A 37 1.44 -6.39 21.04
CA CYS A 37 0.26 -5.77 21.65
C CYS A 37 -1.00 -6.57 21.32
N PRO A 38 -1.38 -7.56 22.16
CA PRO A 38 -2.52 -8.45 21.90
C PRO A 38 -3.87 -7.73 21.73
N SER A 39 -4.00 -6.52 22.29
CA SER A 39 -5.22 -5.69 22.21
C SER A 39 -5.38 -4.96 20.89
N ILE A 40 -4.37 -4.95 20.01
CA ILE A 40 -4.44 -4.27 18.71
C ILE A 40 -5.40 -5.00 17.77
N GLU A 41 -6.34 -4.25 17.21
CA GLU A 41 -7.13 -4.71 16.06
C GLU A 41 -6.36 -4.41 14.78
N ALA A 42 -5.95 -5.46 14.06
CA ALA A 42 -5.18 -5.36 12.81
C ALA A 42 -5.82 -6.19 11.67
N PRO A 43 -7.02 -5.81 11.17
CA PRO A 43 -7.64 -6.49 10.05
C PRO A 43 -6.82 -6.28 8.76
N MET A 44 -6.84 -7.32 7.90
CA MET A 44 -6.17 -7.31 6.60
C MET A 44 -7.17 -7.13 5.48
N VAL A 45 -6.88 -6.24 4.55
CA VAL A 45 -7.73 -5.94 3.39
C VAL A 45 -6.92 -6.03 2.09
N ASN A 46 -7.46 -6.78 1.12
CA ASN A 46 -6.97 -6.72 -0.25
C ASN A 46 -7.48 -5.43 -0.91
N GLY A 47 -6.62 -4.40 -0.94
CA GLY A 47 -6.99 -3.07 -1.42
C GLY A 47 -7.46 -3.07 -2.87
N PHE A 48 -6.84 -3.89 -3.73
CA PHE A 48 -7.21 -3.95 -5.14
C PHE A 48 -8.51 -4.73 -5.36
N GLY A 49 -8.64 -5.90 -4.73
CA GLY A 49 -9.86 -6.69 -4.79
C GLY A 49 -11.07 -6.00 -4.17
N PHE A 50 -10.85 -5.15 -3.18
CA PHE A 50 -11.89 -4.34 -2.57
C PHE A 50 -12.34 -3.19 -3.49
N THR A 51 -11.39 -2.48 -4.12
CA THR A 51 -11.70 -1.32 -4.96
C THR A 51 -12.08 -1.70 -6.40
N TYR A 52 -11.38 -2.66 -6.99
CA TYR A 52 -11.51 -3.03 -8.41
C TYR A 52 -11.51 -4.55 -8.64
N PRO A 53 -12.52 -5.31 -8.18
CA PRO A 53 -12.50 -6.77 -8.21
C PRO A 53 -12.41 -7.37 -9.61
N LEU A 54 -12.98 -6.71 -10.63
CA LEU A 54 -12.89 -7.16 -12.04
C LEU A 54 -11.49 -6.88 -12.61
N LEU A 55 -10.94 -5.69 -12.32
CA LEU A 55 -9.62 -5.29 -12.77
C LEU A 55 -8.54 -6.14 -12.09
N GLU A 56 -8.73 -6.55 -10.82
CA GLU A 56 -7.82 -7.46 -10.12
C GLU A 56 -7.60 -8.76 -10.90
N LYS A 57 -8.66 -9.36 -11.42
CA LYS A 57 -8.55 -10.60 -12.21
C LYS A 57 -7.73 -10.39 -13.49
N VAL A 58 -7.95 -9.27 -14.18
CA VAL A 58 -7.24 -8.94 -15.43
C VAL A 58 -5.76 -8.64 -15.13
N VAL A 59 -5.50 -7.81 -14.13
CA VAL A 59 -4.13 -7.43 -13.73
C VAL A 59 -3.34 -8.65 -13.25
N ASN A 60 -3.93 -9.51 -12.41
CA ASN A 60 -3.26 -10.73 -11.96
C ASN A 60 -2.89 -11.64 -13.13
N LYS A 61 -3.77 -11.81 -14.12
CA LYS A 61 -3.50 -12.62 -15.30
C LYS A 61 -2.39 -12.00 -16.16
N ALA A 62 -2.46 -10.70 -16.41
CA ALA A 62 -1.44 -9.95 -17.16
C ALA A 62 -0.08 -9.96 -16.44
N TYR A 63 -0.06 -9.66 -15.15
CA TYR A 63 1.13 -9.67 -14.29
C TYR A 63 1.84 -11.02 -14.33
N MET A 64 1.13 -12.11 -14.10
CA MET A 64 1.69 -13.46 -14.17
C MET A 64 2.21 -13.83 -15.56
N SER A 65 1.58 -13.34 -16.63
CA SER A 65 2.02 -13.57 -18.01
C SER A 65 3.32 -12.82 -18.32
N VAL A 66 3.41 -11.54 -17.90
CA VAL A 66 4.58 -10.70 -18.16
C VAL A 66 5.80 -11.18 -17.36
N ILE A 67 5.64 -11.48 -16.08
CA ILE A 67 6.76 -12.00 -15.25
C ILE A 67 7.30 -13.31 -15.80
N LYS A 68 6.43 -14.21 -16.24
CA LYS A 68 6.86 -15.52 -16.76
C LYS A 68 7.53 -15.45 -18.13
N ARG A 69 7.13 -14.49 -18.99
CA ARG A 69 7.56 -14.47 -20.40
C ARG A 69 8.61 -13.40 -20.71
N THR A 70 8.57 -12.25 -20.03
CA THR A 70 9.39 -11.09 -20.39
C THR A 70 9.75 -10.21 -19.19
N PRO A 71 10.62 -10.67 -18.28
CA PRO A 71 11.01 -9.91 -17.10
C PRO A 71 11.63 -8.53 -17.44
N LYS A 72 12.36 -8.42 -18.56
CA LYS A 72 12.98 -7.15 -19.00
C LYS A 72 11.96 -6.04 -19.37
N ILE A 73 10.74 -6.40 -19.75
CA ILE A 73 9.68 -5.41 -20.02
C ILE A 73 9.25 -4.75 -18.70
N TRP A 74 9.34 -5.48 -17.60
CA TRP A 74 9.00 -4.99 -16.28
C TRP A 74 9.93 -3.85 -15.83
N ASP A 75 11.24 -4.06 -15.96
CA ASP A 75 12.25 -3.03 -15.63
C ASP A 75 12.05 -1.77 -16.48
N TYR A 76 11.80 -1.93 -17.80
CA TYR A 76 11.53 -0.81 -18.69
C TYR A 76 10.27 -0.02 -18.32
N MET A 77 9.20 -0.69 -17.87
CA MET A 77 7.95 -0.02 -17.47
C MET A 77 8.11 0.78 -16.16
N TYR A 78 8.93 0.30 -15.23
CA TYR A 78 9.11 0.97 -13.93
C TYR A 78 10.03 2.18 -13.99
N ASP A 79 11.06 2.15 -14.83
CA ASP A 79 12.10 3.18 -14.87
C ASP A 79 11.94 4.18 -16.01
N ASN A 80 10.94 4.03 -16.89
CA ASN A 80 10.76 4.94 -18.00
C ASN A 80 9.97 6.20 -17.58
N PRO A 81 10.62 7.40 -17.56
CA PRO A 81 9.99 8.66 -17.11
C PRO A 81 8.73 9.05 -17.92
N LYS A 82 8.68 8.68 -19.21
CA LYS A 82 7.53 8.97 -20.09
C LYS A 82 6.31 8.13 -19.69
N ILE A 83 6.53 6.85 -19.32
CA ILE A 83 5.46 5.97 -18.86
C ILE A 83 4.96 6.44 -17.50
N VAL A 84 5.87 6.80 -16.60
CA VAL A 84 5.53 7.33 -15.26
C VAL A 84 4.70 8.62 -15.40
N LYS A 85 5.10 9.57 -16.24
CA LYS A 85 4.36 10.82 -16.46
C LYS A 85 2.97 10.59 -17.05
N ASN A 86 2.85 9.75 -18.07
CA ASN A 86 1.56 9.42 -18.69
C ASN A 86 0.64 8.60 -17.77
N SER A 87 1.21 7.81 -16.87
CA SER A 87 0.42 7.02 -15.90
C SER A 87 -0.18 7.86 -14.77
N GLN A 88 0.30 9.09 -14.55
CA GLN A 88 -0.17 9.92 -13.43
C GLN A 88 -1.67 10.28 -13.54
N SER A 89 -2.13 10.63 -14.74
CA SER A 89 -3.55 10.95 -14.98
C SER A 89 -4.43 9.71 -14.75
N ILE A 90 -3.96 8.53 -15.19
CA ILE A 90 -4.67 7.27 -14.98
C ILE A 90 -4.69 6.92 -13.50
N LYS A 91 -3.58 7.10 -12.77
CA LYS A 91 -3.53 6.92 -11.32
C LYS A 91 -4.53 7.82 -10.61
N ASN A 92 -4.53 9.12 -10.92
CA ASN A 92 -5.43 10.08 -10.31
C ASN A 92 -6.90 9.73 -10.57
N PHE A 93 -7.23 9.29 -11.78
CA PHE A 93 -8.57 8.81 -12.12
C PHE A 93 -8.95 7.57 -11.32
N LEU A 94 -8.07 6.58 -11.24
CA LEU A 94 -8.30 5.37 -10.45
C LEU A 94 -8.42 5.70 -8.95
N HIS A 95 -7.58 6.59 -8.42
CA HIS A 95 -7.68 7.02 -7.03
C HIS A 95 -9.04 7.66 -6.74
N LYS A 96 -9.48 8.62 -7.55
CA LYS A 96 -10.77 9.31 -7.36
C LYS A 96 -11.95 8.36 -7.50
N SER A 97 -11.94 7.46 -8.48
CA SER A 97 -13.01 6.47 -8.68
C SER A 97 -13.13 5.43 -7.56
N SER A 98 -12.11 5.34 -6.69
CA SER A 98 -12.12 4.45 -5.53
C SER A 98 -12.65 5.10 -4.24
N TYR A 99 -12.89 6.41 -4.22
CA TYR A 99 -13.19 7.17 -3.01
C TYR A 99 -14.37 6.62 -2.21
N GLU A 100 -15.49 6.32 -2.85
CA GLU A 100 -16.65 5.75 -2.15
C GLU A 100 -16.32 4.43 -1.42
N LYS A 101 -15.45 3.62 -2.02
CA LYS A 101 -15.03 2.34 -1.42
C LYS A 101 -14.04 2.56 -0.30
N ILE A 102 -13.12 3.51 -0.48
CA ILE A 102 -12.17 3.90 0.58
C ILE A 102 -12.94 4.51 1.76
N ASP A 103 -13.93 5.35 1.51
CA ASP A 103 -14.80 5.90 2.55
C ASP A 103 -15.48 4.81 3.38
N LYS A 104 -15.99 3.76 2.72
CA LYS A 104 -16.54 2.57 3.40
C LYS A 104 -15.49 1.86 4.25
N LEU A 105 -14.22 1.79 3.81
CA LEU A 105 -13.13 1.24 4.63
C LEU A 105 -12.86 2.08 5.87
N PHE A 106 -12.77 3.40 5.71
CA PHE A 106 -12.56 4.32 6.82
C PHE A 106 -13.72 4.31 7.81
N THR A 107 -14.95 4.34 7.31
CA THR A 107 -16.16 4.28 8.14
C THR A 107 -16.25 2.98 8.92
N ARG A 108 -15.96 1.84 8.26
CA ARG A 108 -16.01 0.50 8.86
C ARG A 108 -14.92 0.25 9.89
N HIS A 109 -13.69 0.58 9.55
CA HIS A 109 -12.53 0.23 10.35
C HIS A 109 -12.04 1.36 11.25
N LYS A 110 -12.37 2.62 10.92
CA LYS A 110 -11.92 3.83 11.63
C LYS A 110 -10.44 3.75 12.03
N PRO A 111 -9.54 3.50 11.06
CA PRO A 111 -8.14 3.21 11.37
C PRO A 111 -7.40 4.44 11.91
N ASN A 112 -6.61 4.25 12.96
CA ASN A 112 -5.64 5.24 13.41
C ASN A 112 -4.37 5.18 12.55
N VAL A 113 -4.03 3.96 12.10
CA VAL A 113 -2.86 3.69 11.25
C VAL A 113 -3.28 2.78 10.10
N ILE A 114 -2.80 3.07 8.89
CA ILE A 114 -2.90 2.18 7.74
C ILE A 114 -1.48 1.77 7.32
N VAL A 115 -1.24 0.47 7.23
CA VAL A 115 0.04 -0.08 6.76
C VAL A 115 -0.18 -0.74 5.41
N CYS A 116 0.54 -0.28 4.39
CA CYS A 116 0.46 -0.79 3.04
C CYS A 116 1.74 -1.51 2.64
N THR A 117 1.65 -2.77 2.26
CA THR A 117 2.80 -3.56 1.78
C THR A 117 2.95 -3.52 0.25
N GLN A 118 2.20 -2.63 -0.43
CA GLN A 118 2.27 -2.46 -1.87
C GLN A 118 1.93 -1.01 -2.26
N ALA A 119 2.61 -0.51 -3.31
CA ALA A 119 2.56 0.89 -3.74
C ALA A 119 1.16 1.39 -4.14
N PHE A 120 0.37 0.57 -4.84
CA PHE A 120 -0.94 1.00 -5.35
C PHE A 120 -1.93 1.33 -4.21
N PRO A 121 -2.26 0.44 -3.27
CA PRO A 121 -3.12 0.80 -2.15
C PRO A 121 -2.52 1.90 -1.28
N CYS A 122 -1.20 2.00 -1.16
CA CYS A 122 -0.52 3.06 -0.43
C CYS A 122 -0.82 4.44 -1.04
N GLY A 123 -0.61 4.60 -2.35
CA GLY A 123 -0.91 5.84 -3.07
C GLY A 123 -2.40 6.19 -3.04
N MET A 124 -3.27 5.18 -3.12
CA MET A 124 -4.72 5.36 -3.09
C MET A 124 -5.22 5.93 -1.76
N VAL A 125 -4.78 5.37 -0.62
CA VAL A 125 -5.19 5.88 0.70
C VAL A 125 -4.48 7.19 1.06
N ALA A 126 -3.25 7.41 0.60
CA ALA A 126 -2.53 8.65 0.78
C ALA A 126 -3.22 9.81 0.04
N HIS A 127 -3.64 9.59 -1.20
CA HIS A 127 -4.39 10.57 -1.97
C HIS A 127 -5.74 10.88 -1.29
N TYR A 128 -6.47 9.86 -0.86
CA TYR A 128 -7.73 10.03 -0.14
C TYR A 128 -7.56 10.81 1.17
N LYS A 129 -6.53 10.48 1.96
CA LYS A 129 -6.18 11.19 3.20
C LYS A 129 -5.97 12.69 2.97
N ARG A 130 -5.23 13.06 1.93
CA ARG A 130 -4.97 14.48 1.59
C ARG A 130 -6.23 15.21 1.18
N GLU A 131 -7.01 14.65 0.27
CA GLU A 131 -8.24 15.29 -0.24
C GLU A 131 -9.28 15.50 0.88
N HIS A 132 -9.29 14.64 1.91
CA HIS A 132 -10.24 14.71 3.02
C HIS A 132 -9.63 15.23 4.32
N ASN A 133 -8.37 15.66 4.29
CA ASN A 133 -7.62 16.18 5.45
C ASN A 133 -7.70 15.28 6.70
N LEU A 134 -7.46 13.99 6.53
CA LEU A 134 -7.58 12.99 7.58
C LEU A 134 -6.29 12.88 8.42
N GLY A 135 -6.45 12.73 9.74
CA GLY A 135 -5.34 12.54 10.69
C GLY A 135 -4.80 11.10 10.77
N THR A 136 -5.28 10.17 9.95
CA THR A 136 -4.81 8.78 9.93
C THR A 136 -3.35 8.71 9.48
N ILE A 137 -2.51 7.97 10.20
CA ILE A 137 -1.11 7.73 9.84
C ILE A 137 -1.03 6.68 8.76
N ILE A 138 -0.28 6.94 7.69
CA ILE A 138 -0.05 5.98 6.60
C ILE A 138 1.41 5.56 6.60
N VAL A 139 1.65 4.25 6.61
CA VAL A 139 2.96 3.62 6.58
C VAL A 139 3.09 2.76 5.33
N GLY A 140 4.01 3.11 4.45
CA GLY A 140 4.40 2.28 3.30
C GLY A 140 5.52 1.31 3.70
N VAL A 141 5.31 0.02 3.51
CA VAL A 141 6.33 -1.02 3.76
C VAL A 141 6.77 -1.60 2.43
N LEU A 142 7.96 -1.24 1.99
CA LEU A 142 8.53 -1.75 0.74
C LEU A 142 8.90 -3.21 0.88
N THR A 143 8.33 -4.01 0.02
CA THR A 143 8.65 -5.44 -0.11
C THR A 143 9.45 -5.74 -1.37
N ASP A 144 9.71 -4.71 -2.17
CA ASP A 144 10.50 -4.79 -3.39
C ASP A 144 11.98 -4.49 -3.09
N PHE A 145 12.90 -5.17 -3.77
CA PHE A 145 14.35 -4.92 -3.62
C PHE A 145 14.76 -3.53 -4.11
N SER A 146 14.05 -2.98 -5.09
CA SER A 146 14.33 -1.67 -5.63
C SER A 146 13.11 -0.77 -5.49
N PRO A 147 13.25 0.40 -4.85
CA PRO A 147 12.18 1.38 -4.82
C PRO A 147 11.95 1.93 -6.22
N HIS A 148 10.69 2.09 -6.57
CA HIS A 148 10.27 2.72 -7.83
C HIS A 148 9.33 3.89 -7.52
N SER A 149 9.19 4.82 -8.48
CA SER A 149 8.46 6.08 -8.32
C SER A 149 6.99 5.93 -7.88
N TYR A 150 6.39 4.76 -8.08
CA TYR A 150 5.01 4.48 -7.63
C TYR A 150 4.85 4.40 -6.10
N TRP A 151 5.95 4.18 -5.37
CA TRP A 151 5.93 4.21 -3.92
C TRP A 151 5.91 5.63 -3.35
N ILE A 152 6.49 6.60 -4.05
CA ILE A 152 6.60 7.97 -3.57
C ILE A 152 5.24 8.66 -3.75
N ASN A 153 4.53 8.83 -2.65
CA ASN A 153 3.24 9.50 -2.65
C ASN A 153 3.19 10.52 -1.52
N GLU A 154 2.79 11.74 -1.84
CA GLU A 154 2.47 12.74 -0.85
C GLU A 154 1.30 12.24 0.03
N GLY A 155 1.37 12.49 1.35
CA GLY A 155 0.38 12.01 2.31
C GLY A 155 0.72 10.68 2.98
N VAL A 156 1.80 10.00 2.57
CA VAL A 156 2.42 8.91 3.33
C VAL A 156 3.31 9.52 4.41
N ASP A 157 3.12 9.10 5.66
CA ASP A 157 3.86 9.67 6.78
C ASP A 157 5.21 8.98 7.01
N TYR A 158 5.26 7.65 6.78
CA TYR A 158 6.47 6.86 7.01
C TYR A 158 6.67 5.80 5.92
N TYR A 159 7.93 5.54 5.62
CA TYR A 159 8.34 4.41 4.79
C TYR A 159 9.28 3.48 5.55
N VAL A 160 8.99 2.20 5.51
CA VAL A 160 9.89 1.13 5.95
C VAL A 160 10.50 0.54 4.69
N VAL A 161 11.83 0.53 4.64
CA VAL A 161 12.59 0.11 3.45
C VAL A 161 13.56 -1.02 3.80
N PRO A 162 13.89 -1.91 2.85
CA PRO A 162 14.68 -3.10 3.13
C PRO A 162 16.17 -2.83 3.35
N SER A 163 16.71 -1.68 2.92
CA SER A 163 18.13 -1.35 3.03
C SER A 163 18.41 0.14 3.08
N VAL A 164 19.64 0.50 3.44
CA VAL A 164 20.12 1.90 3.42
C VAL A 164 20.12 2.44 1.99
N GLU A 165 20.51 1.65 1.02
CA GLU A 165 20.53 2.02 -0.40
C GLU A 165 19.12 2.33 -0.91
N ALA A 166 18.14 1.55 -0.48
CA ALA A 166 16.74 1.84 -0.78
C ALA A 166 16.30 3.17 -0.15
N LYS A 167 16.69 3.44 1.10
CA LYS A 167 16.43 4.72 1.77
C LYS A 167 17.01 5.90 0.99
N GLU A 168 18.27 5.81 0.56
CA GLU A 168 18.94 6.90 -0.17
C GLU A 168 18.25 7.22 -1.51
N ARG A 169 17.67 6.22 -2.17
CA ARG A 169 16.87 6.42 -3.38
C ARG A 169 15.52 7.11 -3.12
N PHE A 170 14.98 7.00 -1.91
CA PHE A 170 13.75 7.70 -1.52
C PHE A 170 13.96 9.17 -1.18
N ILE A 171 15.17 9.53 -0.73
CA ILE A 171 15.51 10.89 -0.27
C ILE A 171 15.99 11.77 -1.44
N LYS A 172 16.46 11.18 -2.54
CA LYS A 172 16.84 11.89 -3.77
C LYS A 172 15.65 12.25 -4.62
#